data_f5541073345911fe30c12260febba784
#
_entry.id   f5541073345911fe30c12260febba784
#
_cell.length_a   1.000
_cell.length_b   1.000
_cell.length_c   1.000
_cell.angle_alpha   90.00
_cell.angle_beta   90.00
_cell.angle_gamma   90.00
#
_symmetry.space_group_name_H-M   'P 1'
#
loop_
_entity.id
_entity.type
_entity.pdbx_description
1 polymer ?
#
loop_
_entity_poly.entity_id
_entity_poly.type
_entity_poly.pdbx_seq_one_letter_code
_entity_poly.pdbx_strand_id
1 'polypeptide(L)'
;MQLNWRAISGPALTTATALVAFLVDRHLFPLPNPAPLFVCIVALAASISGIASGMASAVIAVASSALFFLTHRATPGYDMSDLARMLLLAATAGATALITGLLRQKWVDTLAWEKKHHATAERLSAALDQVDIGIVLLDSDTRAEFINRAFRDYFKLSDEQADSKPPFIALMYHGRDTGAWQLPEDELSTFIAKRTEMIRAGDSTPINLNLAGGEVLRFICTALPDGGRMLSYTPVTDLVRHSDDPGSADYYRALRGTHRSLARHLGAAE
;
A
#
# COMPACT_ATOMS: atom_id res chain seq x y z
N MET A 1 31.15 13.62 2.20
CA MET A 1 31.16 12.53 1.19
C MET A 1 30.99 11.22 1.94
N GLN A 2 29.75 10.80 2.15
CA GLN A 2 29.47 9.53 2.84
C GLN A 2 29.84 8.40 1.88
N LEU A 3 30.89 7.66 2.21
CA LEU A 3 31.34 6.48 1.47
C LEU A 3 30.16 5.49 1.43
N ASN A 4 29.62 5.25 0.24
CA ASN A 4 28.45 4.39 0.08
C ASN A 4 28.89 2.93 0.25
N TRP A 5 28.96 2.47 1.52
CA TRP A 5 29.42 1.12 1.92
C TRP A 5 28.78 0.02 1.06
N ARG A 6 27.52 0.23 0.64
CA ARG A 6 26.81 -0.69 -0.22
C ARG A 6 27.40 -0.78 -1.63
N ALA A 7 27.95 0.30 -2.18
CA ALA A 7 28.55 0.26 -3.51
C ALA A 7 29.90 -0.51 -3.53
N ILE A 8 30.61 -0.52 -2.41
CA ILE A 8 31.95 -1.10 -2.30
C ILE A 8 31.90 -2.56 -1.82
N SER A 9 30.85 -2.96 -1.09
CA SER A 9 30.75 -4.30 -0.49
C SER A 9 30.77 -5.44 -1.51
N GLY A 10 30.14 -5.28 -2.68
CA GLY A 10 30.14 -6.31 -3.72
C GLY A 10 31.52 -6.51 -4.35
N PRO A 11 32.17 -5.47 -4.90
CA PRO A 11 33.54 -5.55 -5.41
C PRO A 11 34.54 -6.07 -4.37
N ALA A 12 34.44 -5.62 -3.11
CA ALA A 12 35.30 -6.10 -2.03
C ALA A 12 35.11 -7.60 -1.75
N LEU A 13 33.87 -8.08 -1.71
CA LEU A 13 33.53 -9.49 -1.54
C LEU A 13 34.11 -10.33 -2.68
N THR A 14 33.97 -9.88 -3.94
CA THR A 14 34.49 -10.58 -5.13
C THR A 14 36.01 -10.63 -5.11
N THR A 15 36.68 -9.52 -4.75
CA THR A 15 38.14 -9.48 -4.63
C THR A 15 38.64 -10.41 -3.51
N ALA A 16 37.98 -10.41 -2.36
CA ALA A 16 38.32 -11.33 -1.27
C ALA A 16 38.17 -12.79 -1.67
N THR A 17 37.08 -13.13 -2.36
CA THR A 17 36.85 -14.50 -2.88
C THR A 17 37.90 -14.91 -3.92
N ALA A 18 38.29 -14.00 -4.82
CA ALA A 18 39.33 -14.24 -5.80
C ALA A 18 40.69 -14.53 -5.12
N LEU A 19 41.02 -13.74 -4.08
CA LEU A 19 42.23 -13.96 -3.28
C LEU A 19 42.22 -15.32 -2.57
N VAL A 20 41.09 -15.65 -1.94
CA VAL A 20 40.92 -16.97 -1.27
C VAL A 20 41.04 -18.11 -2.28
N ALA A 21 40.40 -18.01 -3.43
CA ALA A 21 40.49 -19.04 -4.50
C ALA A 21 41.92 -19.21 -4.97
N PHE A 22 42.68 -18.13 -5.13
CA PHE A 22 44.11 -18.19 -5.52
C PHE A 22 44.98 -18.81 -4.43
N LEU A 23 44.72 -18.51 -3.12
CA LEU A 23 45.47 -19.12 -2.01
C LEU A 23 45.17 -20.61 -1.86
N VAL A 24 43.90 -21.03 -2.04
CA VAL A 24 43.50 -22.44 -2.01
C VAL A 24 44.17 -23.23 -3.11
N ASP A 25 44.14 -22.69 -4.31
CA ASP A 25 44.77 -23.31 -5.47
C ASP A 25 46.28 -23.50 -5.31
N ARG A 26 46.95 -22.49 -4.73
CA ARG A 26 48.40 -22.54 -4.55
C ARG A 26 48.88 -23.39 -3.37
N HIS A 27 48.09 -23.53 -2.29
CA HIS A 27 48.57 -24.11 -1.02
C HIS A 27 47.84 -25.40 -0.59
N LEU A 28 46.58 -25.61 -1.07
CA LEU A 28 45.78 -26.74 -0.62
C LEU A 28 45.61 -27.80 -1.71
N PHE A 29 44.96 -27.45 -2.83
CA PHE A 29 44.72 -28.35 -3.94
C PHE A 29 44.41 -27.54 -5.22
N PRO A 30 44.80 -28.09 -6.41
CA PRO A 30 44.54 -27.41 -7.67
C PRO A 30 43.03 -27.30 -7.95
N LEU A 31 42.55 -26.09 -8.16
CA LEU A 31 41.16 -25.77 -8.50
C LEU A 31 40.94 -25.97 -10.00
N PRO A 32 40.13 -26.95 -10.46
CA PRO A 32 39.98 -27.26 -11.88
C PRO A 32 39.24 -26.14 -12.66
N ASN A 33 38.32 -25.44 -12.03
CA ASN A 33 37.56 -24.33 -12.65
C ASN A 33 36.92 -23.41 -11.58
N PRO A 34 37.42 -22.20 -11.34
CA PRO A 34 36.86 -21.26 -10.40
C PRO A 34 35.64 -20.47 -10.93
N ALA A 35 35.30 -20.59 -12.23
CA ALA A 35 34.24 -19.78 -12.86
C ALA A 35 32.86 -19.88 -12.18
N PRO A 36 32.34 -21.08 -11.79
CA PRO A 36 31.06 -21.17 -11.09
C PRO A 36 31.03 -20.41 -9.76
N LEU A 37 32.15 -20.43 -9.00
CA LEU A 37 32.29 -19.71 -7.76
C LEU A 37 32.16 -18.18 -7.98
N PHE A 38 32.83 -17.69 -9.04
CA PHE A 38 32.75 -16.27 -9.38
C PHE A 38 31.34 -15.82 -9.78
N VAL A 39 30.60 -16.64 -10.55
CA VAL A 39 29.22 -16.33 -10.92
C VAL A 39 28.32 -16.26 -9.67
N CYS A 40 28.46 -17.18 -8.71
CA CYS A 40 27.71 -17.17 -7.45
C CYS A 40 28.00 -15.89 -6.63
N ILE A 41 29.26 -15.48 -6.53
CA ILE A 41 29.66 -14.27 -5.81
C ILE A 41 29.15 -12.99 -6.49
N VAL A 42 29.18 -12.96 -7.83
CA VAL A 42 28.60 -11.85 -8.60
C VAL A 42 27.09 -11.75 -8.37
N ALA A 43 26.38 -12.89 -8.35
CA ALA A 43 24.94 -12.93 -8.01
C ALA A 43 24.70 -12.38 -6.59
N LEU A 44 25.50 -12.81 -5.61
CA LEU A 44 25.41 -12.34 -4.23
C LEU A 44 25.72 -10.82 -4.14
N ALA A 45 26.76 -10.34 -4.80
CA ALA A 45 27.12 -8.94 -4.84
C ALA A 45 26.00 -8.08 -5.45
N ALA A 46 25.40 -8.52 -6.56
CA ALA A 46 24.27 -7.87 -7.21
C ALA A 46 23.00 -7.86 -6.33
N SER A 47 22.74 -8.96 -5.61
CA SER A 47 21.59 -9.06 -4.70
C SER A 47 21.69 -8.16 -3.48
N ILE A 48 22.89 -7.91 -2.95
CA ILE A 48 23.12 -7.07 -1.78
C ILE A 48 23.25 -5.58 -2.15
N SER A 49 23.96 -5.27 -3.23
CA SER A 49 24.41 -3.90 -3.54
C SER A 49 23.83 -3.32 -4.83
N GLY A 50 23.12 -4.12 -5.62
CA GLY A 50 22.43 -3.71 -6.85
C GLY A 50 23.30 -3.84 -8.12
N ILE A 51 22.74 -3.37 -9.25
CA ILE A 51 23.29 -3.57 -10.61
C ILE A 51 24.73 -3.07 -10.73
N ALA A 52 25.01 -1.84 -10.33
CA ALA A 52 26.34 -1.24 -10.51
C ALA A 52 27.43 -2.01 -9.78
N SER A 53 27.17 -2.43 -8.54
CA SER A 53 28.11 -3.24 -7.75
C SER A 53 28.26 -4.65 -8.31
N GLY A 54 27.15 -5.26 -8.79
CA GLY A 54 27.18 -6.56 -9.47
C GLY A 54 27.99 -6.53 -10.75
N MET A 55 27.84 -5.50 -11.58
CA MET A 55 28.64 -5.32 -12.80
C MET A 55 30.13 -5.11 -12.50
N ALA A 56 30.46 -4.28 -11.52
CA ALA A 56 31.86 -4.10 -11.06
C ALA A 56 32.44 -5.43 -10.58
N SER A 57 31.66 -6.21 -9.82
CA SER A 57 32.04 -7.57 -9.38
C SER A 57 32.22 -8.54 -10.54
N ALA A 58 31.40 -8.45 -11.59
CA ALA A 58 31.55 -9.29 -12.80
C ALA A 58 32.87 -8.97 -13.53
N VAL A 59 33.24 -7.69 -13.64
CA VAL A 59 34.54 -7.28 -14.23
C VAL A 59 35.71 -7.84 -13.43
N ILE A 60 35.65 -7.75 -12.09
CA ILE A 60 36.69 -8.29 -11.20
C ILE A 60 36.76 -9.82 -11.34
N ALA A 61 35.63 -10.51 -11.42
CA ALA A 61 35.57 -11.96 -11.58
C ALA A 61 36.21 -12.42 -12.89
N VAL A 62 35.93 -11.72 -14.00
CA VAL A 62 36.54 -12.02 -15.32
C VAL A 62 38.06 -11.74 -15.29
N ALA A 63 38.48 -10.60 -14.72
CA ALA A 63 39.90 -10.28 -14.61
C ALA A 63 40.65 -11.26 -13.72
N SER A 64 40.07 -11.70 -12.60
CA SER A 64 40.64 -12.70 -11.70
C SER A 64 40.74 -14.06 -12.38
N SER A 65 39.73 -14.46 -13.16
CA SER A 65 39.76 -15.71 -13.96
C SER A 65 40.83 -15.64 -15.02
N ALA A 66 41.02 -14.52 -15.70
CA ALA A 66 42.08 -14.34 -16.69
C ALA A 66 43.47 -14.52 -16.06
N LEU A 67 43.73 -13.90 -14.91
CA LEU A 67 44.98 -14.05 -14.17
C LEU A 67 45.20 -15.51 -13.73
N PHE A 68 44.15 -16.20 -13.27
CA PHE A 68 44.24 -17.59 -12.85
C PHE A 68 44.66 -18.53 -14.03
N PHE A 69 44.14 -18.34 -15.23
CA PHE A 69 44.55 -19.11 -16.41
C PHE A 69 45.98 -18.82 -16.84
N LEU A 70 46.45 -17.58 -16.70
CA LEU A 70 47.84 -17.22 -17.04
C LEU A 70 48.89 -17.87 -16.10
N THR A 71 48.55 -18.01 -14.80
CA THR A 71 49.48 -18.56 -13.79
C THR A 71 49.63 -20.07 -13.86
N HIS A 72 48.70 -20.78 -14.49
CA HIS A 72 48.69 -22.27 -14.59
C HIS A 72 49.31 -22.83 -15.87
N ARG A 73 49.84 -22.01 -16.76
CA ARG A 73 50.42 -22.46 -18.03
C ARG A 73 51.94 -22.39 -18.05
N ALA A 74 52.54 -23.41 -18.67
CA ALA A 74 53.97 -23.48 -18.94
C ALA A 74 54.40 -22.56 -20.11
N THR A 75 53.49 -22.15 -20.99
CA THR A 75 53.74 -21.23 -22.10
C THR A 75 52.89 -19.98 -22.01
N PRO A 76 53.47 -18.79 -22.12
CA PRO A 76 52.67 -17.53 -22.06
C PRO A 76 51.84 -17.38 -23.36
N GLY A 77 50.54 -17.34 -23.22
CA GLY A 77 49.59 -17.13 -24.31
C GLY A 77 48.19 -17.69 -24.01
N TYR A 78 47.18 -17.06 -24.58
CA TYR A 78 45.78 -17.60 -24.56
C TYR A 78 45.52 -18.44 -25.76
N ASP A 79 44.95 -19.62 -25.57
CA ASP A 79 44.43 -20.43 -26.64
C ASP A 79 42.99 -20.03 -26.97
N MET A 80 42.48 -20.37 -28.18
CA MET A 80 41.10 -20.05 -28.57
C MET A 80 40.07 -20.65 -27.64
N SER A 81 40.36 -21.77 -26.99
CA SER A 81 39.48 -22.40 -25.98
C SER A 81 39.39 -21.58 -24.71
N ASP A 82 40.45 -20.89 -24.29
CA ASP A 82 40.47 -20.05 -23.09
C ASP A 82 39.73 -18.72 -23.32
N LEU A 83 39.90 -18.17 -24.53
CA LEU A 83 39.14 -16.99 -24.93
C LEU A 83 37.65 -17.27 -24.95
N ALA A 84 37.21 -18.40 -25.46
CA ALA A 84 35.82 -18.83 -25.45
C ALA A 84 35.28 -18.97 -24.02
N ARG A 85 36.06 -19.58 -23.10
CA ARG A 85 35.70 -19.71 -21.67
C ARG A 85 35.57 -18.34 -20.97
N MET A 86 36.48 -17.40 -21.24
CA MET A 86 36.42 -16.04 -20.68
C MET A 86 35.23 -15.28 -21.22
N LEU A 87 34.91 -15.37 -22.51
CA LEU A 87 33.71 -14.75 -23.08
C LEU A 87 32.43 -15.32 -22.49
N LEU A 88 32.38 -16.65 -22.31
CA LEU A 88 31.25 -17.31 -21.68
C LEU A 88 31.08 -16.85 -20.20
N LEU A 89 32.18 -16.74 -19.44
CA LEU A 89 32.14 -16.25 -18.07
C LEU A 89 31.71 -14.79 -18.03
N ALA A 90 32.22 -13.94 -18.90
CA ALA A 90 31.84 -12.55 -18.99
C ALA A 90 30.34 -12.38 -19.29
N ALA A 91 29.82 -13.16 -20.26
CA ALA A 91 28.40 -13.15 -20.61
C ALA A 91 27.54 -13.67 -19.47
N THR A 92 27.90 -14.78 -18.83
CA THR A 92 27.11 -15.36 -17.72
C THR A 92 27.18 -14.51 -16.47
N ALA A 93 28.35 -13.99 -16.08
CA ALA A 93 28.50 -13.11 -14.92
C ALA A 93 27.79 -11.78 -15.14
N GLY A 94 27.92 -11.18 -16.34
CA GLY A 94 27.20 -9.94 -16.69
C GLY A 94 25.68 -10.13 -16.71
N ALA A 95 25.17 -11.18 -17.33
CA ALA A 95 23.76 -11.50 -17.34
C ALA A 95 23.22 -11.75 -15.92
N THR A 96 23.97 -12.50 -15.10
CA THR A 96 23.59 -12.77 -13.70
C THR A 96 23.56 -11.48 -12.88
N ALA A 97 24.56 -10.63 -13.01
CA ALA A 97 24.60 -9.33 -12.33
C ALA A 97 23.40 -8.45 -12.72
N LEU A 98 23.07 -8.40 -14.01
CA LEU A 98 21.95 -7.63 -14.54
C LEU A 98 20.60 -8.17 -14.03
N ILE A 99 20.34 -9.46 -14.22
CA ILE A 99 19.07 -10.09 -13.82
C ILE A 99 18.85 -9.97 -12.31
N THR A 100 19.86 -10.34 -11.51
CA THR A 100 19.75 -10.29 -10.05
C THR A 100 19.59 -8.86 -9.55
N GLY A 101 20.32 -7.92 -10.14
CA GLY A 101 20.23 -6.50 -9.79
C GLY A 101 18.88 -5.87 -10.15
N LEU A 102 18.31 -6.23 -11.32
CA LEU A 102 16.95 -5.79 -11.73
C LEU A 102 15.86 -6.39 -10.82
N LEU A 103 15.96 -7.67 -10.50
CA LEU A 103 15.03 -8.32 -9.56
C LEU A 103 15.06 -7.63 -8.22
N ARG A 104 16.26 -7.37 -7.67
CA ARG A 104 16.39 -6.63 -6.42
C ARG A 104 15.76 -5.25 -6.47
N GLN A 105 15.97 -4.51 -7.55
CA GLN A 105 15.39 -3.17 -7.72
C GLN A 105 13.87 -3.25 -7.68
N LYS A 106 13.26 -4.16 -8.43
CA LYS A 106 11.79 -4.38 -8.40
C LYS A 106 11.28 -4.72 -6.99
N TRP A 107 11.99 -5.60 -6.26
CA TRP A 107 11.61 -5.94 -4.88
C TRP A 107 11.64 -4.74 -3.94
N VAL A 108 12.72 -3.92 -4.02
CA VAL A 108 12.85 -2.72 -3.19
C VAL A 108 11.77 -1.70 -3.52
N ASP A 109 11.47 -1.49 -4.81
CA ASP A 109 10.44 -0.55 -5.26
C ASP A 109 9.04 -1.01 -4.82
N THR A 110 8.73 -2.31 -4.93
CA THR A 110 7.46 -2.89 -4.48
C THR A 110 7.27 -2.69 -2.98
N LEU A 111 8.29 -3.02 -2.16
CA LEU A 111 8.23 -2.84 -0.72
C LEU A 111 8.10 -1.35 -0.31
N ALA A 112 8.76 -0.46 -1.03
CA ALA A 112 8.66 0.98 -0.79
C ALA A 112 7.25 1.50 -1.15
N TRP A 113 6.67 0.98 -2.24
CA TRP A 113 5.32 1.30 -2.69
C TRP A 113 4.27 0.84 -1.67
N GLU A 114 4.34 -0.41 -1.20
CA GLU A 114 3.45 -0.96 -0.17
C GLU A 114 3.50 -0.12 1.13
N LYS A 115 4.71 0.19 1.62
CA LYS A 115 4.87 1.03 2.81
C LYS A 115 4.26 2.42 2.64
N LYS A 116 4.43 3.04 1.46
CA LYS A 116 3.87 4.36 1.17
C LYS A 116 2.34 4.31 1.14
N HIS A 117 1.76 3.29 0.51
CA HIS A 117 0.30 3.12 0.46
C HIS A 117 -0.29 2.86 1.85
N HIS A 118 0.35 2.00 2.65
CA HIS A 118 -0.09 1.75 4.02
C HIS A 118 -0.06 3.02 4.87
N ALA A 119 1.04 3.77 4.85
CA ALA A 119 1.15 5.02 5.58
C ALA A 119 0.13 6.09 5.12
N THR A 120 -0.22 6.11 3.83
CA THR A 120 -1.24 7.03 3.30
C THR A 120 -2.64 6.62 3.76
N ALA A 121 -2.96 5.33 3.74
CA ALA A 121 -4.24 4.79 4.22
C ALA A 121 -4.41 5.05 5.72
N GLU A 122 -3.37 4.82 6.54
CA GLU A 122 -3.39 5.14 7.98
C GLU A 122 -3.63 6.63 8.24
N ARG A 123 -2.96 7.51 7.51
CA ARG A 123 -3.16 8.97 7.65
C ARG A 123 -4.56 9.38 7.26
N LEU A 124 -5.12 8.81 6.19
CA LEU A 124 -6.48 9.08 5.76
C LEU A 124 -7.49 8.60 6.81
N SER A 125 -7.33 7.39 7.33
CA SER A 125 -8.14 6.84 8.40
C SER A 125 -8.10 7.74 9.65
N ALA A 126 -6.89 8.14 10.09
CA ALA A 126 -6.73 9.03 11.23
C ALA A 126 -7.35 10.42 10.99
N ALA A 127 -7.32 10.94 9.76
CA ALA A 127 -7.99 12.20 9.41
C ALA A 127 -9.52 12.07 9.45
N LEU A 128 -10.06 10.96 8.95
CA LEU A 128 -11.50 10.68 9.00
C LEU A 128 -12.01 10.46 10.43
N ASP A 129 -11.15 10.01 11.35
CA ASP A 129 -11.48 9.90 12.78
C ASP A 129 -11.54 11.25 13.51
N GLN A 130 -11.03 12.33 12.90
CA GLN A 130 -11.10 13.68 13.48
C GLN A 130 -12.34 14.46 13.05
N VAL A 131 -13.14 13.94 12.11
CA VAL A 131 -14.37 14.62 11.67
C VAL A 131 -15.57 14.12 12.46
N ASP A 132 -16.47 15.06 12.80
CA ASP A 132 -17.71 14.78 13.52
C ASP A 132 -18.82 14.21 12.62
N ILE A 133 -18.45 13.66 11.47
CA ILE A 133 -19.36 13.01 10.54
C ILE A 133 -19.12 11.51 10.65
N GLY A 134 -20.14 10.73 10.98
CA GLY A 134 -20.05 9.26 10.95
C GLY A 134 -19.86 8.78 9.51
N ILE A 135 -18.78 8.03 9.25
CA ILE A 135 -18.46 7.51 7.92
C ILE A 135 -18.31 6.00 8.00
N VAL A 136 -18.99 5.32 7.08
CA VAL A 136 -18.83 3.86 6.85
C VAL A 136 -18.55 3.66 5.38
N LEU A 137 -17.47 2.96 5.06
CA LEU A 137 -17.20 2.46 3.71
C LEU A 137 -17.63 1.01 3.64
N LEU A 138 -18.43 0.67 2.64
CA LEU A 138 -18.90 -0.68 2.37
C LEU A 138 -18.31 -1.15 1.04
N ASP A 139 -17.98 -2.43 0.98
CA ASP A 139 -17.66 -3.11 -0.29
C ASP A 139 -18.92 -3.37 -1.15
N SER A 140 -18.72 -4.02 -2.29
CA SER A 140 -19.81 -4.40 -3.20
C SER A 140 -20.84 -5.35 -2.56
N ASP A 141 -20.42 -6.14 -1.55
CA ASP A 141 -21.26 -7.08 -0.82
C ASP A 141 -21.90 -6.44 0.42
N THR A 142 -21.81 -5.13 0.56
CA THR A 142 -22.33 -4.34 1.68
C THR A 142 -21.70 -4.69 3.04
N ARG A 143 -20.44 -5.17 3.05
CA ARG A 143 -19.67 -5.36 4.28
C ARG A 143 -18.84 -4.11 4.57
N ALA A 144 -18.72 -3.76 5.83
CA ALA A 144 -17.93 -2.62 6.24
C ALA A 144 -16.44 -2.88 6.04
N GLU A 145 -15.78 -2.07 5.23
CA GLU A 145 -14.32 -2.03 5.11
C GLU A 145 -13.68 -1.06 6.09
N PHE A 146 -14.38 0.05 6.35
CA PHE A 146 -13.94 1.08 7.26
C PHE A 146 -15.13 1.70 8.00
N ILE A 147 -14.96 1.95 9.29
CA ILE A 147 -15.93 2.63 10.17
C ILE A 147 -15.14 3.64 11.02
N ASN A 148 -15.40 4.94 10.83
CA ASN A 148 -14.70 5.96 11.58
C ASN A 148 -15.20 6.10 13.03
N ARG A 149 -14.43 6.83 13.84
CA ARG A 149 -14.71 7.03 15.26
C ARG A 149 -16.08 7.69 15.50
N ALA A 150 -16.45 8.73 14.75
CA ALA A 150 -17.73 9.42 14.94
C ALA A 150 -18.92 8.48 14.77
N PHE A 151 -18.89 7.56 13.78
CA PHE A 151 -19.94 6.55 13.65
C PHE A 151 -19.99 5.61 14.85
N ARG A 152 -18.82 5.15 15.34
CA ARG A 152 -18.75 4.27 16.53
C ARG A 152 -19.34 4.95 17.75
N ASP A 153 -19.05 6.23 17.93
CA ASP A 153 -19.58 7.02 19.06
C ASP A 153 -21.12 7.20 18.97
N TYR A 154 -21.66 7.53 17.79
CA TYR A 154 -23.11 7.69 17.58
C TYR A 154 -23.90 6.40 17.85
N PHE A 155 -23.36 5.26 17.41
CA PHE A 155 -24.06 3.99 17.51
C PHE A 155 -23.52 3.08 18.64
N LYS A 156 -22.63 3.57 19.49
CA LYS A 156 -21.99 2.84 20.60
C LYS A 156 -21.38 1.51 20.15
N LEU A 157 -20.73 1.53 18.98
CA LEU A 157 -20.06 0.38 18.40
C LEU A 157 -18.65 0.25 18.99
N SER A 158 -18.28 -0.92 19.52
CA SER A 158 -16.94 -1.15 20.02
C SER A 158 -15.92 -1.24 18.86
N ASP A 159 -14.64 -0.98 19.16
CA ASP A 159 -13.57 -1.09 18.19
C ASP A 159 -13.47 -2.52 17.63
N GLU A 160 -13.60 -3.54 18.50
CA GLU A 160 -13.59 -4.93 18.09
C GLU A 160 -14.71 -5.29 17.10
N GLN A 161 -15.91 -4.75 17.34
CA GLN A 161 -17.04 -4.93 16.43
C GLN A 161 -16.83 -4.23 15.10
N ALA A 162 -16.28 -3.02 15.11
CA ALA A 162 -15.95 -2.27 13.88
C ALA A 162 -14.88 -2.99 13.05
N ASP A 163 -13.83 -3.50 13.71
CA ASP A 163 -12.71 -4.21 13.08
C ASP A 163 -13.09 -5.58 12.52
N SER A 164 -14.20 -6.17 13.01
CA SER A 164 -14.73 -7.44 12.49
C SER A 164 -15.32 -7.34 11.08
N LYS A 165 -15.34 -6.14 10.49
CA LYS A 165 -15.90 -5.86 9.15
C LYS A 165 -17.34 -6.39 9.00
N PRO A 166 -18.27 -5.95 9.85
CA PRO A 166 -19.61 -6.49 9.86
C PRO A 166 -20.37 -6.14 8.58
N PRO A 167 -21.32 -6.98 8.13
CA PRO A 167 -22.23 -6.59 7.06
C PRO A 167 -23.13 -5.44 7.53
N PHE A 168 -23.56 -4.56 6.63
CA PHE A 168 -24.39 -3.40 6.95
C PHE A 168 -25.63 -3.76 7.76
N ILE A 169 -26.26 -4.89 7.43
CA ILE A 169 -27.44 -5.37 8.17
C ILE A 169 -27.14 -5.64 9.65
N ALA A 170 -25.93 -6.11 9.98
CA ALA A 170 -25.52 -6.30 11.38
C ALA A 170 -25.35 -4.96 12.11
N LEU A 171 -24.86 -3.92 11.45
CA LEU A 171 -24.81 -2.57 12.01
C LEU A 171 -26.20 -2.01 12.31
N MET A 172 -27.19 -2.31 11.45
CA MET A 172 -28.57 -1.91 11.68
C MET A 172 -29.17 -2.63 12.90
N TYR A 173 -28.93 -3.92 13.06
CA TYR A 173 -29.37 -4.67 14.25
C TYR A 173 -28.66 -4.20 15.51
N HIS A 174 -27.35 -3.89 15.43
CA HIS A 174 -26.62 -3.33 16.55
C HIS A 174 -27.22 -2.01 17.02
N GLY A 175 -27.60 -1.11 16.10
CA GLY A 175 -28.29 0.15 16.44
C GLY A 175 -29.65 -0.07 17.13
N ARG A 176 -30.38 -1.16 16.80
CA ARG A 176 -31.56 -1.59 17.53
C ARG A 176 -31.21 -2.02 18.95
N ASP A 177 -30.25 -2.94 19.08
CA ASP A 177 -29.92 -3.59 20.36
C ASP A 177 -29.33 -2.58 21.36
N THR A 178 -28.66 -1.55 20.87
CA THR A 178 -28.14 -0.43 21.68
C THR A 178 -29.18 0.67 21.93
N GLY A 179 -30.38 0.54 21.39
CA GLY A 179 -31.45 1.52 21.53
C GLY A 179 -31.15 2.86 20.83
N ALA A 180 -30.28 2.84 19.79
CA ALA A 180 -29.98 4.05 19.03
C ALA A 180 -31.18 4.54 18.20
N TRP A 181 -32.11 3.64 17.83
CA TRP A 181 -33.31 3.96 17.05
C TRP A 181 -34.53 4.05 17.95
N GLN A 182 -35.32 5.10 17.77
CA GLN A 182 -36.66 5.22 18.37
C GLN A 182 -37.73 4.76 17.38
N LEU A 183 -37.76 3.46 17.08
CA LEU A 183 -38.76 2.87 16.19
C LEU A 183 -39.53 1.78 16.93
N PRO A 184 -40.86 1.68 16.72
CA PRO A 184 -41.66 0.53 17.17
C PRO A 184 -41.12 -0.79 16.60
N GLU A 185 -41.21 -1.89 17.36
CA GLU A 185 -40.66 -3.18 16.94
C GLU A 185 -41.27 -3.73 15.65
N ASP A 186 -42.54 -3.46 15.42
CA ASP A 186 -43.30 -3.87 14.24
C ASP A 186 -42.83 -3.12 12.96
N GLU A 187 -42.36 -1.87 13.09
CA GLU A 187 -41.85 -1.10 11.96
C GLU A 187 -40.35 -1.33 11.69
N LEU A 188 -39.63 -1.86 12.66
CA LEU A 188 -38.16 -1.96 12.61
C LEU A 188 -37.69 -2.89 11.50
N SER A 189 -38.31 -4.07 11.32
CA SER A 189 -37.93 -5.01 10.26
C SER A 189 -38.15 -4.43 8.88
N THR A 190 -39.21 -3.69 8.67
CA THR A 190 -39.52 -2.99 7.42
C THR A 190 -38.53 -1.85 7.18
N PHE A 191 -38.17 -1.10 8.22
CA PHE A 191 -37.14 -0.05 8.15
C PHE A 191 -35.77 -0.60 7.75
N ILE A 192 -35.32 -1.69 8.39
CA ILE A 192 -34.04 -2.34 8.08
C ILE A 192 -34.02 -2.85 6.63
N ALA A 193 -35.10 -3.52 6.19
CA ALA A 193 -35.21 -4.04 4.84
C ALA A 193 -35.15 -2.91 3.81
N LYS A 194 -35.91 -1.84 3.98
CA LYS A 194 -35.94 -0.67 3.11
C LYS A 194 -34.58 0.03 3.05
N ARG A 195 -33.89 0.19 4.20
CA ARG A 195 -32.56 0.77 4.26
C ARG A 195 -31.52 -0.05 3.52
N THR A 196 -31.56 -1.38 3.68
CA THR A 196 -30.66 -2.30 3.00
C THR A 196 -30.87 -2.24 1.48
N GLU A 197 -32.11 -2.16 1.03
CA GLU A 197 -32.44 -2.03 -0.39
C GLU A 197 -31.94 -0.70 -0.98
N MET A 198 -32.15 0.42 -0.29
CA MET A 198 -31.65 1.75 -0.69
C MET A 198 -30.13 1.75 -0.87
N ILE A 199 -29.39 1.14 0.07
CA ILE A 199 -27.93 1.06 -0.02
C ILE A 199 -27.49 0.19 -1.18
N ARG A 200 -28.14 -0.96 -1.40
CA ARG A 200 -27.86 -1.82 -2.56
C ARG A 200 -28.14 -1.10 -3.89
N ALA A 201 -29.22 -0.34 -3.94
CA ALA A 201 -29.56 0.48 -5.10
C ALA A 201 -28.62 1.69 -5.30
N GLY A 202 -27.84 2.05 -4.28
CA GLY A 202 -27.00 3.27 -4.34
C GLY A 202 -27.81 4.56 -4.29
N ASP A 203 -29.01 4.52 -3.68
CA ASP A 203 -29.90 5.67 -3.59
C ASP A 203 -29.25 6.75 -2.67
N SER A 204 -28.96 7.90 -3.24
CA SER A 204 -28.34 9.03 -2.57
C SER A 204 -29.34 10.02 -1.93
N THR A 205 -30.62 9.67 -1.88
CA THR A 205 -31.65 10.51 -1.25
C THR A 205 -31.34 10.72 0.22
N PRO A 206 -31.17 11.97 0.70
CA PRO A 206 -30.88 12.24 2.11
C PRO A 206 -32.07 11.88 2.99
N ILE A 207 -31.79 11.21 4.12
CA ILE A 207 -32.79 10.86 5.12
C ILE A 207 -32.34 11.39 6.50
N ASN A 208 -33.26 11.98 7.25
CA ASN A 208 -33.01 12.36 8.63
C ASN A 208 -33.36 11.19 9.58
N LEU A 209 -32.44 10.86 10.46
CA LEU A 209 -32.53 9.80 11.45
C LEU A 209 -32.57 10.43 12.83
N ASN A 210 -33.62 10.18 13.58
CA ASN A 210 -33.75 10.61 14.97
C ASN A 210 -33.16 9.52 15.87
N LEU A 211 -32.13 9.88 16.64
CA LEU A 211 -31.55 9.00 17.65
C LEU A 211 -32.27 9.15 18.97
N ALA A 212 -32.23 8.12 19.81
CA ALA A 212 -32.86 8.09 21.14
C ALA A 212 -32.38 9.21 22.07
N GLY A 213 -31.14 9.72 21.87
CA GLY A 213 -30.57 10.87 22.59
C GLY A 213 -31.13 12.23 22.17
N GLY A 214 -32.05 12.26 21.20
CA GLY A 214 -32.61 13.51 20.65
C GLY A 214 -31.68 14.19 19.61
N GLU A 215 -30.65 13.53 19.19
CA GLU A 215 -29.81 13.94 18.08
C GLU A 215 -30.46 13.57 16.74
N VAL A 216 -30.30 14.43 15.75
CA VAL A 216 -30.77 14.19 14.39
C VAL A 216 -29.56 14.07 13.46
N LEU A 217 -29.40 12.91 12.85
CA LEU A 217 -28.35 12.65 11.86
C LEU A 217 -28.94 12.67 10.45
N ARG A 218 -28.33 13.42 9.55
CA ARG A 218 -28.61 13.29 8.12
C ARG A 218 -27.77 12.19 7.53
N PHE A 219 -28.43 11.17 7.01
CA PHE A 219 -27.84 10.06 6.32
C PHE A 219 -27.85 10.29 4.81
N ILE A 220 -26.71 9.98 4.16
CA ILE A 220 -26.57 9.95 2.71
C ILE A 220 -25.77 8.71 2.32
N CYS A 221 -26.20 8.00 1.28
CA CYS A 221 -25.46 6.92 0.65
C CYS A 221 -24.87 7.43 -0.67
N THR A 222 -23.58 7.22 -0.91
CA THR A 222 -22.90 7.59 -2.15
C THR A 222 -22.28 6.34 -2.76
N ALA A 223 -22.58 6.04 -4.02
CA ALA A 223 -21.97 4.94 -4.75
C ALA A 223 -20.50 5.28 -5.07
N LEU A 224 -19.61 4.31 -4.90
CA LEU A 224 -18.19 4.41 -5.21
C LEU A 224 -17.88 3.77 -6.57
N PRO A 225 -16.81 4.20 -7.27
CA PRO A 225 -16.46 3.68 -8.60
C PRO A 225 -16.15 2.18 -8.65
N ASP A 226 -15.70 1.60 -7.53
CA ASP A 226 -15.37 0.18 -7.35
C ASP A 226 -16.59 -0.71 -7.07
N GLY A 227 -17.79 -0.12 -7.06
CA GLY A 227 -19.02 -0.81 -6.72
C GLY A 227 -19.37 -0.78 -5.24
N GLY A 228 -18.47 -0.27 -4.39
CA GLY A 228 -18.71 -0.04 -2.97
C GLY A 228 -19.69 1.11 -2.69
N ARG A 229 -19.90 1.40 -1.42
CA ARG A 229 -20.78 2.48 -0.96
C ARG A 229 -20.12 3.25 0.18
N MET A 230 -20.23 4.56 0.15
CA MET A 230 -19.90 5.42 1.29
C MET A 230 -21.18 5.88 1.97
N LEU A 231 -21.30 5.60 3.25
CA LEU A 231 -22.40 6.07 4.08
C LEU A 231 -21.89 7.23 4.94
N SER A 232 -22.58 8.34 4.92
CA SER A 232 -22.28 9.51 5.76
C SER A 232 -23.44 9.84 6.68
N TYR A 233 -23.12 10.12 7.93
CA TYR A 233 -24.04 10.47 9.02
C TYR A 233 -23.63 11.82 9.59
N THR A 234 -24.28 12.89 9.13
CA THR A 234 -23.95 14.27 9.52
C THR A 234 -24.90 14.76 10.63
N PRO A 235 -24.40 15.22 11.78
CA PRO A 235 -25.26 15.80 12.80
C PRO A 235 -25.94 17.08 12.27
N VAL A 236 -27.26 17.12 12.34
CA VAL A 236 -28.08 18.24 11.87
C VAL A 236 -29.08 18.70 12.93
N THR A 237 -28.88 18.34 14.18
CA THR A 237 -29.79 18.64 15.30
C THR A 237 -30.09 20.11 15.42
N ASP A 238 -29.06 20.96 15.39
CA ASP A 238 -29.23 22.41 15.50
C ASP A 238 -29.94 23.00 14.28
N LEU A 239 -29.66 22.44 13.09
CA LEU A 239 -30.31 22.82 11.84
C LEU A 239 -31.83 22.55 11.89
N VAL A 240 -32.22 21.39 12.42
CA VAL A 240 -33.65 21.00 12.52
C VAL A 240 -34.36 21.79 13.58
N ARG A 241 -33.76 21.98 14.77
CA ARG A 241 -34.33 22.78 15.86
C ARG A 241 -34.57 24.23 15.46
N HIS A 242 -33.68 24.83 14.66
CA HIS A 242 -33.83 26.24 14.23
C HIS A 242 -34.68 26.37 12.97
N SER A 243 -35.01 25.27 12.24
CA SER A 243 -35.91 25.36 11.07
C SER A 243 -37.36 25.63 11.47
N ASP A 244 -37.73 25.33 12.70
CA ASP A 244 -39.06 25.63 13.26
C ASP A 244 -39.20 27.06 13.77
N ASP A 245 -38.08 27.86 13.81
CA ASP A 245 -38.08 29.25 14.18
C ASP A 245 -38.24 30.13 12.92
N PRO A 246 -39.30 30.98 12.83
CA PRO A 246 -39.55 31.85 11.67
C PRO A 246 -38.41 32.83 11.34
N GLY A 247 -37.55 33.16 12.31
CA GLY A 247 -36.37 34.04 12.11
C GLY A 247 -35.19 33.37 11.41
N SER A 248 -35.15 32.05 11.36
CA SER A 248 -34.03 31.30 10.80
C SER A 248 -34.09 31.07 9.29
N ALA A 249 -35.24 31.33 8.64
CA ALA A 249 -35.44 31.13 7.20
C ALA A 249 -34.46 31.92 6.33
N ASP A 250 -34.05 33.11 6.79
CA ASP A 250 -33.09 33.94 6.05
C ASP A 250 -31.64 33.46 6.21
N TYR A 251 -31.28 32.90 7.34
CA TYR A 251 -29.98 32.28 7.59
C TYR A 251 -29.78 31.03 6.68
N TYR A 252 -30.80 30.18 6.52
CA TYR A 252 -30.75 29.02 5.63
C TYR A 252 -30.75 29.40 4.16
N ARG A 253 -31.36 30.54 3.80
CA ARG A 253 -31.30 31.07 2.44
C ARG A 253 -29.89 31.54 2.10
N ALA A 254 -29.21 32.18 3.06
CA ALA A 254 -27.81 32.59 2.93
C ALA A 254 -26.85 31.41 2.83
N LEU A 255 -27.01 30.35 3.65
CA LEU A 255 -26.21 29.12 3.58
C LEU A 255 -26.37 28.36 2.25
N ARG A 256 -27.59 28.29 1.68
CA ARG A 256 -27.78 27.72 0.34
C ARG A 256 -27.13 28.57 -0.75
N GLY A 257 -27.05 29.88 -0.57
CA GLY A 257 -26.37 30.79 -1.49
C GLY A 257 -24.86 30.54 -1.55
N THR A 258 -24.24 30.33 -0.39
CA THR A 258 -22.79 30.03 -0.27
C THR A 258 -22.41 28.67 -0.85
N HIS A 259 -23.21 27.64 -0.66
CA HIS A 259 -22.97 26.33 -1.29
C HIS A 259 -23.09 26.35 -2.81
N ARG A 260 -24.01 27.15 -3.38
CA ARG A 260 -24.11 27.33 -4.84
C ARG A 260 -22.94 28.13 -5.42
N SER A 261 -22.34 29.04 -4.68
CA SER A 261 -21.19 29.83 -5.12
C SER A 261 -19.91 28.99 -5.12
N LEU A 262 -19.70 28.14 -4.11
CA LEU A 262 -18.58 27.18 -4.05
C LEU A 262 -18.65 26.14 -5.18
N ALA A 263 -19.81 25.59 -5.45
CA ALA A 263 -19.99 24.64 -6.56
C ALA A 263 -19.72 25.28 -7.95
N ARG A 264 -20.03 26.58 -8.15
CA ARG A 264 -19.68 27.29 -9.39
C ARG A 264 -18.18 27.59 -9.51
N HIS A 265 -17.46 27.82 -8.42
CA HIS A 265 -16.01 28.07 -8.44
C HIS A 265 -15.19 26.81 -8.65
N LEU A 266 -15.68 25.65 -8.24
CA LEU A 266 -15.04 24.34 -8.47
C LEU A 266 -15.33 23.76 -9.86
N GLY A 267 -16.46 24.15 -10.49
CA GLY A 267 -16.82 23.73 -11.86
C GLY A 267 -16.28 24.63 -12.99
N ALA A 268 -15.58 25.73 -12.68
CA ALA A 268 -14.99 26.65 -13.66
C ALA A 268 -13.45 26.48 -13.80
N ALA A 269 -12.89 25.40 -13.25
CA ALA A 269 -11.47 25.06 -13.30
C ALA A 269 -11.18 23.78 -14.11
N GLU A 270 -12.07 23.43 -15.08
CA GLU A 270 -11.79 22.48 -16.16
C GLU A 270 -11.62 23.20 -17.49
#